data_901075f8a47963d237be76d5968e2922
#
_entry.id   901075f8a47963d237be76d5968e2922
#
_cell.length_a   1.000
_cell.length_b   1.000
_cell.length_c   1.000
_cell.angle_alpha   90.00
_cell.angle_beta   90.00
_cell.angle_gamma   90.00
#
_symmetry.space_group_name_H-M   'P 1'
#
loop_
_entity.id
_entity.type
_entity.pdbx_description
1 polymer ?
#
loop_
_entity_poly.entity_id
_entity_poly.type
_entity_poly.pdbx_seq_one_letter_code
_entity_poly.pdbx_strand_id
1 'polypeptide(L)'
;MLAELDFDNIPNLKYIDEQFLDPDYDPGGKHSVPYTWGVVGLFYNTDYIEEEITGWDALWNVDYAGKILMFDNPRDAFAIAQFRLGQSVNTLDLADWEAAADLLKVQKPILQAYVMDQIFDKMESGEAWIAPYYAGDAAILVENSDSIEFVVPEEGTNFFVDAICIPVTSSHKREAEEYINFLCDPEIAGANMDYVGYSTPETAAKEYMDEEVVESPIHYPSEEVLANTQVFVNLPEDVSKRIDTLWAEVKMGGPGESAVLVAIIVGFLAVYVAIILYKRHKRKRELA
;
A
#
# COMPACT_ATOMS: atom_id res chain seq x y z
N MET A 1 -6.32 -21.10 5.64
CA MET A 1 -7.45 -21.55 4.81
C MET A 1 -8.73 -20.90 5.34
N LEU A 2 -9.60 -20.47 4.42
CA LEU A 2 -10.89 -19.83 4.71
C LEU A 2 -12.00 -20.86 4.69
N ALA A 3 -13.04 -20.64 5.50
CA ALA A 3 -14.24 -21.46 5.51
C ALA A 3 -15.12 -21.10 4.30
N GLU A 4 -15.80 -22.08 3.73
CA GLU A 4 -16.89 -21.82 2.79
C GLU A 4 -18.08 -21.24 3.56
N LEU A 5 -18.64 -20.12 3.07
CA LEU A 5 -19.74 -19.42 3.72
C LEU A 5 -21.09 -20.11 3.43
N ASP A 6 -22.00 -20.06 4.40
CA ASP A 6 -23.38 -20.46 4.23
C ASP A 6 -24.24 -19.20 4.03
N PHE A 7 -24.54 -18.90 2.77
CA PHE A 7 -25.27 -17.68 2.39
C PHE A 7 -26.73 -17.66 2.83
N ASP A 8 -27.28 -18.79 3.27
CA ASP A 8 -28.61 -18.81 3.93
C ASP A 8 -28.57 -18.01 5.26
N ASN A 9 -27.38 -17.87 5.86
CA ASN A 9 -27.15 -17.05 7.05
C ASN A 9 -26.81 -15.59 6.71
N ILE A 10 -26.62 -15.25 5.41
CA ILE A 10 -26.21 -13.91 4.93
C ILE A 10 -27.21 -13.38 3.88
N PRO A 11 -28.50 -13.29 4.19
CA PRO A 11 -29.53 -12.86 3.21
C PRO A 11 -29.35 -11.42 2.73
N ASN A 12 -28.61 -10.56 3.43
CA ASN A 12 -28.29 -9.19 3.03
C ASN A 12 -27.20 -9.11 1.95
N LEU A 13 -26.50 -10.21 1.61
CA LEU A 13 -25.59 -10.25 0.46
C LEU A 13 -26.24 -9.73 -0.84
N LYS A 14 -27.55 -9.79 -0.95
CA LYS A 14 -28.31 -9.24 -2.08
C LYS A 14 -28.16 -7.72 -2.30
N TYR A 15 -27.63 -6.99 -1.31
CA TYR A 15 -27.39 -5.56 -1.41
C TYR A 15 -26.00 -5.24 -1.95
N ILE A 16 -25.07 -6.22 -1.94
CA ILE A 16 -23.77 -6.07 -2.60
C ILE A 16 -23.99 -5.97 -4.11
N ASP A 17 -23.42 -4.96 -4.73
CA ASP A 17 -23.55 -4.74 -6.17
C ASP A 17 -22.89 -5.87 -6.96
N GLU A 18 -23.51 -6.27 -8.07
CA GLU A 18 -23.13 -7.44 -8.86
C GLU A 18 -21.65 -7.40 -9.32
N GLN A 19 -21.11 -6.20 -9.57
CA GLN A 19 -19.71 -6.02 -9.98
C GLN A 19 -18.67 -6.45 -8.93
N PHE A 20 -19.04 -6.56 -7.65
CA PHE A 20 -18.16 -7.01 -6.57
C PHE A 20 -18.31 -8.49 -6.24
N LEU A 21 -19.34 -9.15 -6.79
CA LEU A 21 -19.55 -10.57 -6.63
C LEU A 21 -18.66 -11.36 -7.61
N ASP A 22 -18.27 -12.59 -7.26
CA ASP A 22 -17.39 -13.46 -8.08
C ASP A 22 -16.03 -12.83 -8.41
N PRO A 23 -15.28 -12.32 -7.42
CA PRO A 23 -13.98 -11.70 -7.67
C PRO A 23 -12.90 -12.74 -8.01
N ASP A 24 -11.88 -12.33 -8.78
CA ASP A 24 -10.76 -13.20 -9.19
C ASP A 24 -10.02 -13.86 -8.02
N TYR A 25 -10.00 -13.22 -6.85
CA TYR A 25 -9.37 -13.78 -5.65
C TYR A 25 -10.22 -14.82 -4.91
N ASP A 26 -11.54 -14.88 -5.19
CA ASP A 26 -12.48 -15.88 -4.65
C ASP A 26 -13.48 -16.31 -5.73
N PRO A 27 -13.05 -17.11 -6.73
CA PRO A 27 -13.90 -17.52 -7.83
C PRO A 27 -15.16 -18.27 -7.36
N GLY A 28 -16.32 -17.74 -7.76
CA GLY A 28 -17.62 -18.19 -7.32
C GLY A 28 -18.08 -17.57 -5.99
N GLY A 29 -17.33 -16.63 -5.41
CA GLY A 29 -17.70 -15.86 -4.23
C GLY A 29 -18.05 -16.73 -3.02
N LYS A 30 -17.27 -17.78 -2.72
CA LYS A 30 -17.65 -18.79 -1.72
C LYS A 30 -17.11 -18.54 -0.32
N HIS A 31 -16.02 -17.77 -0.20
CA HIS A 31 -15.23 -17.67 1.01
C HIS A 31 -15.17 -16.27 1.58
N SER A 32 -15.71 -15.28 0.86
CA SER A 32 -15.59 -13.88 1.19
C SER A 32 -16.87 -13.09 0.89
N VAL A 33 -17.03 -11.97 1.60
CA VAL A 33 -18.05 -10.96 1.31
C VAL A 33 -17.35 -9.62 1.15
N PRO A 34 -17.49 -8.92 0.02
CA PRO A 34 -16.96 -7.57 -0.17
C PRO A 34 -17.44 -6.64 0.94
N TYR A 35 -16.54 -5.79 1.44
CA TYR A 35 -16.80 -4.92 2.58
C TYR A 35 -16.53 -3.45 2.27
N THR A 36 -15.35 -3.15 1.75
CA THR A 36 -14.96 -1.82 1.27
C THR A 36 -14.27 -1.96 -0.06
N TRP A 37 -14.12 -0.83 -0.78
CA TRP A 37 -13.29 -0.76 -1.96
C TRP A 37 -12.64 0.61 -2.08
N GLY A 38 -11.67 0.75 -2.96
CA GLY A 38 -11.02 2.02 -3.23
C GLY A 38 -9.94 1.90 -4.29
N VAL A 39 -9.25 3.02 -4.50
CA VAL A 39 -8.09 3.13 -5.38
C VAL A 39 -6.88 3.62 -4.60
N VAL A 40 -5.71 3.43 -5.15
CA VAL A 40 -4.47 4.02 -4.63
C VAL A 40 -4.20 5.34 -5.35
N GLY A 41 -3.75 6.35 -4.64
CA GLY A 41 -3.39 7.63 -5.23
C GLY A 41 -2.20 8.26 -4.53
N LEU A 42 -1.98 9.54 -4.83
CA LEU A 42 -0.93 10.35 -4.25
C LEU A 42 -1.53 11.41 -3.33
N PHE A 43 -1.02 11.47 -2.12
CA PHE A 43 -1.13 12.66 -1.27
C PHE A 43 0.02 13.60 -1.55
N TYR A 44 -0.25 14.90 -1.57
CA TYR A 44 0.81 15.89 -1.53
C TYR A 44 0.38 17.12 -0.75
N ASN A 45 1.36 17.80 -0.16
CA ASN A 45 1.14 18.97 0.66
C ASN A 45 1.42 20.24 -0.16
N THR A 46 0.39 21.03 -0.42
CA THR A 46 0.42 22.24 -1.25
C THR A 46 1.17 23.41 -0.61
N ASP A 47 1.47 23.37 0.70
CA ASP A 47 2.37 24.34 1.34
C ASP A 47 3.82 24.21 0.87
N TYR A 48 4.18 23.03 0.30
CA TYR A 48 5.55 22.72 -0.15
C TYR A 48 5.65 22.40 -1.64
N ILE A 49 4.57 21.95 -2.27
CA ILE A 49 4.50 21.56 -3.68
C ILE A 49 3.49 22.47 -4.35
N GLU A 50 3.97 23.46 -5.09
CA GLU A 50 3.12 24.45 -5.77
C GLU A 50 2.58 23.97 -7.12
N GLU A 51 3.25 23.01 -7.76
CA GLU A 51 2.81 22.43 -9.03
C GLU A 51 1.69 21.40 -8.83
N GLU A 52 0.78 21.33 -9.77
CA GLU A 52 -0.24 20.31 -9.85
C GLU A 52 0.39 18.94 -10.11
N ILE A 53 0.11 17.98 -9.25
CA ILE A 53 0.58 16.60 -9.39
C ILE A 53 -0.47 15.81 -10.17
N THR A 54 -0.08 15.18 -11.28
CA THR A 54 -0.98 14.39 -12.14
C THR A 54 -0.51 12.95 -12.35
N GLY A 55 0.72 12.61 -11.95
CA GLY A 55 1.31 11.31 -12.25
C GLY A 55 2.27 10.78 -11.20
N TRP A 56 2.56 9.49 -11.32
CA TRP A 56 3.50 8.77 -10.44
C TRP A 56 4.93 9.30 -10.52
N ASP A 57 5.30 10.02 -11.61
CA ASP A 57 6.62 10.61 -11.78
C ASP A 57 7.02 11.53 -10.62
N ALA A 58 6.07 12.15 -9.95
CA ALA A 58 6.31 13.02 -8.81
C ALA A 58 7.09 12.32 -7.67
N LEU A 59 6.89 11.00 -7.51
CA LEU A 59 7.62 10.20 -6.51
C LEU A 59 9.10 9.96 -6.86
N TRP A 60 9.56 10.38 -8.05
CA TRP A 60 10.97 10.37 -8.49
C TRP A 60 11.55 11.76 -8.67
N ASN A 61 10.82 12.82 -8.28
CA ASN A 61 11.31 14.18 -8.36
C ASN A 61 12.41 14.41 -7.30
N VAL A 62 13.61 14.73 -7.77
CA VAL A 62 14.78 14.96 -6.91
C VAL A 62 14.66 16.22 -6.06
N ASP A 63 13.80 17.17 -6.45
CA ASP A 63 13.55 18.39 -5.69
C ASP A 63 12.82 18.10 -4.36
N TYR A 64 12.17 16.94 -4.27
CA TYR A 64 11.50 16.46 -3.04
C TYR A 64 12.37 15.47 -2.24
N ALA A 65 13.67 15.37 -2.53
CA ALA A 65 14.55 14.40 -1.87
C ALA A 65 14.51 14.50 -0.33
N GLY A 66 14.30 13.35 0.33
CA GLY A 66 14.12 13.25 1.78
C GLY A 66 12.73 13.63 2.28
N LYS A 67 11.79 13.91 1.36
CA LYS A 67 10.39 14.28 1.64
C LYS A 67 9.36 13.35 1.00
N ILE A 68 9.81 12.33 0.31
CA ILE A 68 9.00 11.34 -0.38
C ILE A 68 8.86 10.10 0.52
N LEU A 69 7.65 9.62 0.70
CA LEU A 69 7.39 8.31 1.29
C LEU A 69 7.03 7.29 0.20
N MET A 70 7.19 6.02 0.50
CA MET A 70 6.78 4.91 -0.35
C MET A 70 6.20 3.80 0.52
N PHE A 71 5.30 2.99 -0.03
CA PHE A 71 4.76 1.82 0.64
C PHE A 71 5.83 0.84 1.12
N ASP A 72 5.70 0.37 2.34
CA ASP A 72 6.40 -0.82 2.83
C ASP A 72 5.62 -2.12 2.55
N ASN A 73 4.96 -2.16 1.41
CA ASN A 73 4.26 -3.29 0.84
C ASN A 73 4.82 -3.54 -0.57
N PRO A 74 5.39 -4.72 -0.86
CA PRO A 74 6.02 -4.98 -2.15
C PRO A 74 5.04 -4.87 -3.33
N ARG A 75 3.82 -5.39 -3.22
CA ARG A 75 2.87 -5.36 -4.33
C ARG A 75 2.49 -3.95 -4.72
N ASP A 76 2.21 -3.08 -3.75
CA ASP A 76 1.85 -1.68 -4.00
C ASP A 76 3.05 -0.87 -4.52
N ALA A 77 4.23 -1.03 -3.91
CA ALA A 77 5.44 -0.33 -4.36
C ALA A 77 5.83 -0.72 -5.80
N PHE A 78 5.77 -2.02 -6.14
CA PHE A 78 6.01 -2.48 -7.50
C PHE A 78 4.94 -2.00 -8.47
N ALA A 79 3.66 -2.01 -8.08
CA ALA A 79 2.57 -1.54 -8.93
C ALA A 79 2.76 -0.08 -9.35
N ILE A 80 3.14 0.81 -8.44
CA ILE A 80 3.44 2.21 -8.74
C ILE A 80 4.57 2.32 -9.78
N ALA A 81 5.66 1.55 -9.61
CA ALA A 81 6.74 1.54 -10.58
C ALA A 81 6.30 0.98 -11.94
N GLN A 82 5.45 -0.05 -11.95
CA GLN A 82 4.91 -0.67 -13.16
C GLN A 82 3.94 0.27 -13.89
N PHE A 83 3.04 0.96 -13.21
CA PHE A 83 2.19 1.99 -13.83
C PHE A 83 3.04 3.06 -14.50
N ARG A 84 4.05 3.59 -13.81
CA ARG A 84 4.99 4.56 -14.38
C ARG A 84 5.72 4.03 -15.62
N LEU A 85 5.98 2.74 -15.70
CA LEU A 85 6.61 2.09 -16.86
C LEU A 85 5.60 1.67 -17.94
N GLY A 86 4.30 1.88 -17.73
CA GLY A 86 3.24 1.42 -18.64
C GLY A 86 3.11 -0.10 -18.70
N GLN A 87 3.47 -0.80 -17.61
CA GLN A 87 3.41 -2.25 -17.49
C GLN A 87 2.15 -2.70 -16.73
N SER A 88 1.75 -3.96 -16.91
CA SER A 88 0.71 -4.55 -16.10
C SER A 88 1.24 -4.92 -14.71
N VAL A 89 0.46 -4.61 -13.66
CA VAL A 89 0.75 -5.01 -12.27
C VAL A 89 0.63 -6.52 -12.05
N ASN A 90 0.10 -7.25 -13.03
CA ASN A 90 -0.11 -8.69 -13.00
C ASN A 90 0.75 -9.43 -14.04
N THR A 91 1.78 -8.78 -14.57
CA THR A 91 2.68 -9.39 -15.56
C THR A 91 3.31 -10.69 -15.04
N LEU A 92 3.44 -11.69 -15.91
CA LEU A 92 4.17 -12.92 -15.65
C LEU A 92 5.60 -12.86 -16.20
N ASP A 93 5.96 -11.78 -16.91
CA ASP A 93 7.32 -11.58 -17.39
C ASP A 93 8.20 -11.05 -16.25
N LEU A 94 9.20 -11.85 -15.87
CA LEU A 94 10.14 -11.46 -14.82
C LEU A 94 10.98 -10.24 -15.18
N ALA A 95 11.17 -9.94 -16.47
CA ALA A 95 11.90 -8.75 -16.91
C ALA A 95 11.15 -7.45 -16.54
N ASP A 96 9.81 -7.45 -16.53
CA ASP A 96 9.01 -6.31 -16.08
C ASP A 96 9.22 -6.04 -14.58
N TRP A 97 9.25 -7.10 -13.77
CA TRP A 97 9.52 -6.99 -12.34
C TRP A 97 10.95 -6.50 -12.05
N GLU A 98 11.91 -6.94 -12.83
CA GLU A 98 13.30 -6.49 -12.74
C GLU A 98 13.43 -4.99 -13.11
N ALA A 99 12.76 -4.56 -14.18
CA ALA A 99 12.72 -3.15 -14.57
C ALA A 99 12.07 -2.27 -13.51
N ALA A 100 10.96 -2.71 -12.92
CA ALA A 100 10.30 -2.02 -11.82
C ALA A 100 11.20 -1.96 -10.56
N ALA A 101 11.89 -3.06 -10.22
CA ALA A 101 12.86 -3.08 -9.13
C ALA A 101 14.02 -2.09 -9.35
N ASP A 102 14.54 -2.01 -10.56
CA ASP A 102 15.63 -1.07 -10.89
C ASP A 102 15.16 0.39 -10.79
N LEU A 103 13.90 0.67 -11.19
CA LEU A 103 13.30 1.98 -11.01
C LEU A 103 13.15 2.35 -9.53
N LEU A 104 12.70 1.41 -8.67
CA LEU A 104 12.61 1.61 -7.23
C LEU A 104 13.99 1.79 -6.57
N LYS A 105 15.03 1.08 -7.05
CA LYS A 105 16.42 1.31 -6.59
C LYS A 105 16.93 2.71 -6.94
N VAL A 106 16.53 3.27 -8.09
CA VAL A 106 16.84 4.67 -8.47
C VAL A 106 16.12 5.67 -7.56
N GLN A 107 14.89 5.38 -7.14
CA GLN A 107 14.13 6.22 -6.22
C GLN A 107 14.68 6.22 -4.79
N LYS A 108 15.19 5.09 -4.33
CA LYS A 108 15.56 4.88 -2.93
C LYS A 108 16.44 5.98 -2.31
N PRO A 109 17.49 6.52 -2.97
CA PRO A 109 18.33 7.57 -2.40
C PRO A 109 17.60 8.87 -2.09
N ILE A 110 16.45 9.14 -2.70
CA ILE A 110 15.65 10.34 -2.48
C ILE A 110 14.45 10.10 -1.55
N LEU A 111 14.16 8.86 -1.17
CA LEU A 111 13.11 8.56 -0.21
C LEU A 111 13.49 9.01 1.20
N GLN A 112 12.48 9.45 1.96
CA GLN A 112 12.60 9.57 3.41
C GLN A 112 12.51 8.19 4.06
N ALA A 113 11.47 7.42 3.73
CA ALA A 113 11.22 6.10 4.31
C ALA A 113 10.26 5.26 3.47
N TYR A 114 10.31 3.95 3.68
CA TYR A 114 9.21 3.03 3.40
C TYR A 114 8.30 2.98 4.62
N VAL A 115 6.99 3.18 4.43
CA VAL A 115 6.01 3.29 5.52
C VAL A 115 4.70 2.59 5.17
N MET A 116 3.89 2.35 6.21
CA MET A 116 2.46 2.09 6.11
C MET A 116 1.75 3.19 6.91
N ASP A 117 1.11 2.89 8.01
CA ASP A 117 0.29 3.84 8.80
C ASP A 117 1.07 5.07 9.35
N GLN A 118 2.42 5.02 9.36
CA GLN A 118 3.24 6.18 9.75
C GLN A 118 3.13 7.37 8.77
N ILE A 119 2.45 7.17 7.64
CA ILE A 119 2.23 8.24 6.65
C ILE A 119 1.45 9.41 7.25
N PHE A 120 0.43 9.12 8.08
CA PHE A 120 -0.46 10.14 8.67
C PHE A 120 0.35 11.17 9.45
N ASP A 121 1.07 10.74 10.47
CA ASP A 121 1.89 11.61 11.31
C ASP A 121 2.91 12.43 10.49
N LYS A 122 3.49 11.82 9.45
CA LYS A 122 4.53 12.44 8.63
C LYS A 122 4.00 13.48 7.65
N MET A 123 2.83 13.24 7.08
CA MET A 123 2.18 14.20 6.19
C MET A 123 1.60 15.37 6.99
N GLU A 124 0.89 15.11 8.08
CA GLU A 124 0.31 16.15 8.94
C GLU A 124 1.37 17.05 9.57
N SER A 125 2.51 16.48 9.99
CA SER A 125 3.60 17.29 10.57
C SER A 125 4.45 18.06 9.54
N GLY A 126 4.27 17.81 8.23
CA GLY A 126 5.12 18.36 7.17
C GLY A 126 6.52 17.74 7.12
N GLU A 127 6.75 16.62 7.82
CA GLU A 127 7.99 15.86 7.68
C GLU A 127 8.13 15.27 6.27
N ALA A 128 7.04 14.80 5.69
CA ALA A 128 6.94 14.36 4.30
C ALA A 128 6.03 15.32 3.52
N TRP A 129 6.26 15.41 2.20
CA TRP A 129 5.53 16.30 1.31
C TRP A 129 4.66 15.56 0.30
N ILE A 130 5.05 14.33 -0.04
CA ILE A 130 4.33 13.49 -1.02
C ILE A 130 4.45 12.02 -0.64
N ALA A 131 3.36 11.29 -0.84
CA ALA A 131 3.28 9.86 -0.52
C ALA A 131 2.15 9.18 -1.30
N PRO A 132 2.30 7.91 -1.69
CA PRO A 132 1.20 7.10 -2.18
C PRO A 132 0.43 6.51 -1.01
N TYR A 133 -0.91 6.45 -1.10
CA TYR A 133 -1.72 5.72 -0.14
C TYR A 133 -3.12 5.37 -0.68
N TYR A 134 -3.92 4.69 0.16
CA TYR A 134 -5.27 4.26 -0.16
C TYR A 134 -6.26 5.41 -0.02
N ALA A 135 -7.21 5.51 -0.95
CA ALA A 135 -8.13 6.64 -1.05
C ALA A 135 -9.03 6.83 0.19
N GLY A 136 -9.46 5.74 0.85
CA GLY A 136 -10.29 5.84 2.04
C GLY A 136 -9.61 6.57 3.19
N ASP A 137 -8.35 6.20 3.47
CA ASP A 137 -7.53 6.91 4.45
C ASP A 137 -7.18 8.33 3.98
N ALA A 138 -7.10 8.53 2.64
CA ALA A 138 -6.85 9.82 2.03
C ALA A 138 -7.90 10.85 2.41
N ALA A 139 -9.14 10.49 2.33
CA ALA A 139 -10.25 11.37 2.61
C ALA A 139 -10.13 11.97 4.02
N ILE A 140 -9.80 11.15 5.01
CA ILE A 140 -9.64 11.60 6.41
C ILE A 140 -8.51 12.64 6.54
N LEU A 141 -7.39 12.45 5.84
CA LEU A 141 -6.27 13.41 5.87
C LEU A 141 -6.63 14.72 5.16
N VAL A 142 -7.31 14.64 4.01
CA VAL A 142 -7.73 15.83 3.25
C VAL A 142 -8.78 16.63 4.04
N GLU A 143 -9.73 15.96 4.70
CA GLU A 143 -10.73 16.61 5.55
C GLU A 143 -10.10 17.33 6.76
N ASN A 144 -9.02 16.80 7.29
CA ASN A 144 -8.34 17.37 8.47
C ASN A 144 -7.27 18.43 8.12
N SER A 145 -6.98 18.69 6.85
CA SER A 145 -5.91 19.60 6.43
C SER A 145 -6.22 20.34 5.13
N ASP A 146 -6.31 21.66 5.19
CA ASP A 146 -6.51 22.52 4.02
C ASP A 146 -5.32 22.49 3.03
N SER A 147 -4.18 21.94 3.44
CA SER A 147 -2.95 21.90 2.64
C SER A 147 -2.65 20.51 2.04
N ILE A 148 -3.45 19.48 2.31
CA ILE A 148 -3.22 18.16 1.76
C ILE A 148 -4.24 17.89 0.65
N GLU A 149 -3.74 17.57 -0.53
CA GLU A 149 -4.53 17.15 -1.67
C GLU A 149 -4.28 15.68 -2.00
N PHE A 150 -5.27 15.07 -2.64
CA PHE A 150 -5.20 13.70 -3.15
C PHE A 150 -5.49 13.67 -4.65
N VAL A 151 -4.69 12.94 -5.39
CA VAL A 151 -4.86 12.75 -6.83
C VAL A 151 -4.68 11.28 -7.21
N VAL A 152 -5.50 10.81 -8.13
CA VAL A 152 -5.30 9.51 -8.80
C VAL A 152 -4.48 9.75 -10.06
N PRO A 153 -3.28 9.14 -10.19
CA PRO A 153 -2.39 9.37 -11.33
C PRO A 153 -2.95 8.93 -12.68
N GLU A 154 -2.65 9.70 -13.72
CA GLU A 154 -3.13 9.49 -15.09
C GLU A 154 -2.62 8.20 -15.73
N GLU A 155 -1.47 7.67 -15.30
CA GLU A 155 -0.90 6.41 -15.81
C GLU A 155 -1.72 5.18 -15.37
N GLY A 156 -2.67 5.36 -14.47
CA GLY A 156 -3.50 4.30 -13.89
C GLY A 156 -3.12 3.96 -12.47
N THR A 157 -3.96 3.15 -11.83
CA THR A 157 -3.78 2.80 -10.42
C THR A 157 -4.33 1.42 -10.09
N ASN A 158 -4.03 0.97 -8.85
CA ASN A 158 -4.62 -0.23 -8.29
C ASN A 158 -6.03 0.05 -7.77
N PHE A 159 -6.99 -0.80 -8.19
CA PHE A 159 -8.30 -0.93 -7.57
C PHE A 159 -8.27 -2.10 -6.61
N PHE A 160 -8.71 -1.89 -5.38
CA PHE A 160 -8.76 -2.94 -4.38
C PHE A 160 -10.16 -3.10 -3.80
N VAL A 161 -10.42 -4.30 -3.30
CA VAL A 161 -11.62 -4.63 -2.54
C VAL A 161 -11.18 -5.35 -1.27
N ASP A 162 -11.55 -4.81 -0.13
CA ASP A 162 -11.42 -5.49 1.14
C ASP A 162 -12.61 -6.42 1.34
N ALA A 163 -12.35 -7.61 1.85
CA ALA A 163 -13.35 -8.62 1.98
C ALA A 163 -13.34 -9.27 3.37
N ILE A 164 -14.52 -9.53 3.91
CA ILE A 164 -14.69 -10.23 5.18
C ILE A 164 -14.65 -11.73 4.93
N CYS A 165 -13.84 -12.44 5.70
CA CYS A 165 -13.64 -13.87 5.60
C CYS A 165 -13.70 -14.54 6.97
N ILE A 166 -14.02 -15.83 7.01
CA ILE A 166 -14.01 -16.63 8.24
C ILE A 166 -12.91 -17.70 8.13
N PRO A 167 -11.96 -17.78 9.08
CA PRO A 167 -10.96 -18.84 9.07
C PRO A 167 -11.60 -20.21 9.39
N VAL A 168 -11.12 -21.29 8.75
CA VAL A 168 -11.62 -22.66 9.00
C VAL A 168 -11.48 -23.12 10.45
N THR A 169 -10.65 -22.47 11.24
CA THR A 169 -10.45 -22.77 12.66
C THR A 169 -11.46 -22.11 13.60
N SER A 170 -12.35 -21.25 13.05
CA SER A 170 -13.41 -20.63 13.84
C SER A 170 -14.38 -21.66 14.36
N SER A 171 -14.68 -21.61 15.66
CA SER A 171 -15.71 -22.41 16.31
C SER A 171 -17.09 -21.72 16.32
N HIS A 172 -17.15 -20.47 15.80
CA HIS A 172 -18.33 -19.61 15.81
C HIS A 172 -18.70 -19.15 14.40
N LYS A 173 -18.62 -20.09 13.41
CA LYS A 173 -18.86 -19.79 12.00
C LYS A 173 -20.22 -19.17 11.76
N ARG A 174 -21.27 -19.74 12.36
CA ARG A 174 -22.65 -19.26 12.17
C ARG A 174 -22.83 -17.84 12.74
N GLU A 175 -22.35 -17.59 13.94
CA GLU A 175 -22.44 -16.27 14.56
C GLU A 175 -21.62 -15.22 13.77
N ALA A 176 -20.50 -15.63 13.18
CA ALA A 176 -19.74 -14.78 12.28
C ALA A 176 -20.49 -14.48 10.98
N GLU A 177 -21.18 -15.46 10.39
CA GLU A 177 -22.03 -15.24 9.21
C GLU A 177 -23.21 -14.31 9.53
N GLU A 178 -23.84 -14.47 10.68
CA GLU A 178 -24.91 -13.56 11.15
C GLU A 178 -24.39 -12.13 11.37
N TYR A 179 -23.12 -11.98 11.84
CA TYR A 179 -22.47 -10.68 11.96
C TYR A 179 -22.13 -10.08 10.59
N ILE A 180 -21.65 -10.88 9.65
CA ILE A 180 -21.45 -10.43 8.26
C ILE A 180 -22.76 -9.96 7.66
N ASN A 181 -23.85 -10.72 7.86
CA ASN A 181 -25.17 -10.30 7.41
C ASN A 181 -25.63 -8.96 8.01
N PHE A 182 -25.30 -8.71 9.27
CA PHE A 182 -25.57 -7.42 9.92
C PHE A 182 -24.78 -6.28 9.26
N LEU A 183 -23.51 -6.50 8.92
CA LEU A 183 -22.69 -5.51 8.24
C LEU A 183 -23.14 -5.21 6.81
N CYS A 184 -23.84 -6.15 6.16
CA CYS A 184 -24.44 -5.97 4.84
C CYS A 184 -25.88 -5.39 4.91
N ASP A 185 -26.31 -4.88 6.04
CA ASP A 185 -27.54 -4.08 6.09
C ASP A 185 -27.25 -2.67 5.60
N PRO A 186 -27.98 -2.12 4.60
CA PRO A 186 -27.62 -0.83 3.99
C PRO A 186 -27.50 0.34 4.99
N GLU A 187 -28.34 0.41 6.02
CA GLU A 187 -28.24 1.44 7.05
C GLU A 187 -26.96 1.29 7.87
N ILE A 188 -26.60 0.05 8.21
CA ILE A 188 -25.38 -0.26 8.96
C ILE A 188 -24.13 -0.07 8.08
N ALA A 189 -24.17 -0.55 6.83
CA ALA A 189 -23.09 -0.37 5.88
C ALA A 189 -22.80 1.11 5.61
N GLY A 190 -23.82 1.94 5.40
CA GLY A 190 -23.69 3.38 5.21
C GLY A 190 -23.05 4.05 6.42
N ALA A 191 -23.64 3.89 7.60
CA ALA A 191 -23.09 4.47 8.83
C ALA A 191 -21.65 4.02 9.13
N ASN A 192 -21.29 2.78 8.76
CA ASN A 192 -19.97 2.25 8.97
C ASN A 192 -18.95 2.85 7.97
N MET A 193 -19.36 3.05 6.70
CA MET A 193 -18.48 3.67 5.70
C MET A 193 -18.25 5.17 6.00
N ASP A 194 -19.23 5.90 6.45
CA ASP A 194 -19.04 7.28 6.93
C ASP A 194 -18.03 7.35 8.08
N TYR A 195 -18.03 6.36 8.96
CA TYR A 195 -17.09 6.32 10.09
C TYR A 195 -15.66 5.94 9.67
N VAL A 196 -15.51 4.96 8.76
CA VAL A 196 -14.17 4.45 8.35
C VAL A 196 -13.60 5.20 7.15
N GLY A 197 -14.37 6.04 6.46
CA GLY A 197 -13.90 6.85 5.33
C GLY A 197 -13.68 6.05 4.05
N TYR A 198 -14.32 4.89 3.86
CA TYR A 198 -14.12 4.05 2.67
C TYR A 198 -15.39 3.97 1.80
N SER A 199 -15.22 3.55 0.56
CA SER A 199 -16.34 3.36 -0.36
C SER A 199 -17.07 2.04 -0.10
N THR A 200 -18.40 2.09 -0.15
CA THR A 200 -19.23 0.89 0.03
C THR A 200 -19.39 0.10 -1.27
N PRO A 201 -19.38 -1.25 -1.23
CA PRO A 201 -19.79 -2.07 -2.37
C PRO A 201 -21.30 -2.19 -2.53
N GLU A 202 -22.09 -1.41 -1.79
CA GLU A 202 -23.55 -1.45 -1.76
C GLU A 202 -24.14 -0.10 -2.19
N THR A 203 -24.69 0.00 -3.40
CA THR A 203 -25.33 1.25 -3.86
C THR A 203 -26.50 1.66 -2.93
N ALA A 204 -27.23 0.71 -2.36
CA ALA A 204 -28.32 1.00 -1.44
C ALA A 204 -27.85 1.67 -0.13
N ALA A 205 -26.62 1.41 0.31
CA ALA A 205 -26.07 2.00 1.52
C ALA A 205 -25.80 3.51 1.37
N LYS A 206 -25.60 4.01 0.16
CA LYS A 206 -25.36 5.43 -0.11
C LYS A 206 -26.50 6.36 0.31
N GLU A 207 -27.72 5.82 0.40
CA GLU A 207 -28.88 6.58 0.90
C GLU A 207 -28.77 6.94 2.39
N TYR A 208 -27.88 6.24 3.12
CA TYR A 208 -27.67 6.39 4.56
C TYR A 208 -26.30 7.04 4.88
N MET A 209 -25.56 7.46 3.85
CA MET A 209 -24.25 8.11 3.98
C MET A 209 -24.37 9.62 3.85
N ASP A 210 -23.38 10.34 4.38
CA ASP A 210 -23.26 11.77 4.20
C ASP A 210 -23.09 12.11 2.71
N GLU A 211 -23.84 13.13 2.24
CA GLU A 211 -23.83 13.54 0.82
C GLU A 211 -22.41 13.94 0.36
N GLU A 212 -21.63 14.59 1.23
CA GLU A 212 -20.23 14.98 0.95
C GLU A 212 -19.34 13.77 0.66
N VAL A 213 -19.54 12.66 1.37
CA VAL A 213 -18.81 11.40 1.14
C VAL A 213 -19.22 10.75 -0.18
N VAL A 214 -20.54 10.70 -0.45
CA VAL A 214 -21.07 10.08 -1.67
C VAL A 214 -20.69 10.85 -2.93
N GLU A 215 -20.56 12.17 -2.86
CA GLU A 215 -20.16 13.03 -3.97
C GLU A 215 -18.63 13.22 -4.09
N SER A 216 -17.87 12.76 -3.12
CA SER A 216 -16.41 12.92 -3.09
C SER A 216 -15.74 12.08 -4.20
N PRO A 217 -14.93 12.69 -5.08
CA PRO A 217 -14.18 11.97 -6.10
C PRO A 217 -13.03 11.12 -5.53
N ILE A 218 -12.69 11.31 -4.26
CA ILE A 218 -11.72 10.47 -3.55
C ILE A 218 -12.35 9.11 -3.24
N HIS A 219 -13.58 9.12 -2.71
CA HIS A 219 -14.33 7.90 -2.39
C HIS A 219 -14.90 7.25 -3.65
N TYR A 220 -15.53 8.02 -4.51
CA TYR A 220 -16.19 7.55 -5.72
C TYR A 220 -15.58 8.20 -6.96
N PRO A 221 -14.42 7.71 -7.43
CA PRO A 221 -13.77 8.22 -8.63
C PRO A 221 -14.66 8.09 -9.86
N SER A 222 -14.42 8.94 -10.87
CA SER A 222 -15.17 8.90 -12.13
C SER A 222 -14.99 7.58 -12.88
N GLU A 223 -15.94 7.26 -13.78
CA GLU A 223 -15.83 6.08 -14.64
C GLU A 223 -14.54 6.09 -15.48
N GLU A 224 -14.03 7.25 -15.86
CA GLU A 224 -12.78 7.39 -16.60
C GLU A 224 -11.58 6.93 -15.77
N VAL A 225 -11.52 7.33 -14.48
CA VAL A 225 -10.49 6.86 -13.54
C VAL A 225 -10.61 5.36 -13.33
N LEU A 226 -11.83 4.87 -13.07
CA LEU A 226 -12.07 3.45 -12.81
C LEU A 226 -11.73 2.57 -14.03
N ALA A 227 -11.96 3.07 -15.26
CA ALA A 227 -11.59 2.36 -16.49
C ALA A 227 -10.06 2.19 -16.65
N ASN A 228 -9.25 3.00 -15.95
CA ASN A 228 -7.78 2.95 -15.98
C ASN A 228 -7.19 2.30 -14.72
N THR A 229 -7.93 1.40 -14.08
CA THR A 229 -7.47 0.68 -12.88
C THR A 229 -7.11 -0.76 -13.20
N GLN A 230 -6.30 -1.37 -12.33
CA GLN A 230 -6.01 -2.80 -12.37
C GLN A 230 -6.18 -3.40 -10.97
N VAL A 231 -6.84 -4.56 -10.90
CA VAL A 231 -6.96 -5.35 -9.66
C VAL A 231 -5.80 -6.33 -9.56
N PHE A 232 -5.24 -6.53 -8.37
CA PHE A 232 -4.23 -7.55 -8.14
C PHE A 232 -4.83 -8.95 -8.25
N VAL A 233 -4.21 -9.80 -9.07
CA VAL A 233 -4.54 -11.22 -9.11
C VAL A 233 -3.50 -12.05 -8.35
N ASN A 234 -3.85 -13.28 -8.03
CA ASN A 234 -2.91 -14.21 -7.43
C ASN A 234 -1.86 -14.64 -8.46
N LEU A 235 -0.61 -14.33 -8.19
CA LEU A 235 0.51 -14.67 -9.08
C LEU A 235 1.03 -16.08 -8.79
N PRO A 236 1.62 -16.76 -9.80
CA PRO A 236 2.32 -18.03 -9.59
C PRO A 236 3.41 -17.91 -8.52
N GLU A 237 3.67 -19.02 -7.83
CA GLU A 237 4.59 -19.06 -6.68
C GLU A 237 6.04 -18.65 -7.05
N ASP A 238 6.49 -19.00 -8.23
CA ASP A 238 7.84 -18.65 -8.74
C ASP A 238 7.95 -17.13 -8.99
N VAL A 239 6.91 -16.49 -9.56
CA VAL A 239 6.84 -15.05 -9.74
C VAL A 239 6.82 -14.35 -8.36
N SER A 240 5.96 -14.81 -7.44
CA SER A 240 5.86 -14.25 -6.08
C SER A 240 7.20 -14.31 -5.34
N LYS A 241 7.91 -15.45 -5.39
CA LYS A 241 9.25 -15.59 -4.80
C LYS A 241 10.29 -14.66 -5.45
N ARG A 242 10.18 -14.41 -6.76
CA ARG A 242 11.07 -13.44 -7.41
C ARG A 242 10.80 -12.03 -6.94
N ILE A 243 9.53 -11.63 -6.81
CA ILE A 243 9.13 -10.34 -6.26
C ILE A 243 9.70 -10.14 -4.86
N ASP A 244 9.57 -11.12 -3.96
CA ASP A 244 10.12 -11.06 -2.60
C ASP A 244 11.65 -10.86 -2.61
N THR A 245 12.34 -11.55 -3.52
CA THR A 245 13.79 -11.40 -3.68
C THR A 245 14.15 -9.99 -4.16
N LEU A 246 13.48 -9.50 -5.20
CA LEU A 246 13.68 -8.15 -5.75
C LEU A 246 13.37 -7.07 -4.72
N TRP A 247 12.31 -7.25 -3.92
CA TRP A 247 11.97 -6.32 -2.85
C TRP A 247 13.07 -6.25 -1.78
N ALA A 248 13.60 -7.39 -1.38
CA ALA A 248 14.75 -7.42 -0.48
C ALA A 248 15.97 -6.68 -1.07
N GLU A 249 16.25 -6.85 -2.38
CA GLU A 249 17.31 -6.12 -3.07
C GLU A 249 17.06 -4.60 -3.08
N VAL A 250 15.83 -4.15 -3.37
CA VAL A 250 15.43 -2.74 -3.34
C VAL A 250 15.67 -2.16 -1.93
N LYS A 251 15.25 -2.87 -0.89
CA LYS A 251 15.38 -2.39 0.51
C LYS A 251 16.81 -2.42 1.03
N MET A 252 17.66 -3.36 0.58
CA MET A 252 19.07 -3.41 1.00
C MET A 252 19.94 -2.34 0.34
N GLY A 253 19.48 -1.68 -0.72
CA GLY A 253 20.29 -0.78 -1.52
C GLY A 253 21.14 -1.50 -2.56
N GLY A 254 21.62 -0.75 -3.56
CA GLY A 254 22.44 -1.29 -4.63
C GLY A 254 23.80 -1.84 -4.13
N PRO A 255 24.53 -2.58 -4.99
CA PRO A 255 25.82 -3.18 -4.65
C PRO A 255 26.83 -2.19 -4.05
N GLY A 256 26.71 -0.90 -4.37
CA GLY A 256 27.55 0.17 -3.83
C GLY A 256 27.33 0.45 -2.35
N GLU A 257 26.08 0.49 -1.88
CA GLU A 257 25.76 0.72 -0.46
C GLU A 257 26.20 -0.44 0.42
N SER A 258 25.98 -1.67 -0.04
CA SER A 258 26.45 -2.88 0.65
C SER A 258 27.98 -2.90 0.74
N ALA A 259 28.70 -2.49 -0.31
CA ALA A 259 30.15 -2.42 -0.31
C ALA A 259 30.68 -1.34 0.66
N VAL A 260 30.03 -0.18 0.74
CA VAL A 260 30.36 0.88 1.70
C VAL A 260 30.12 0.39 3.14
N LEU A 261 29.00 -0.24 3.42
CA LEU A 261 28.69 -0.79 4.75
C LEU A 261 29.73 -1.85 5.17
N VAL A 262 30.09 -2.76 4.26
CA VAL A 262 31.13 -3.77 4.50
C VAL A 262 32.48 -3.09 4.74
N ALA A 263 32.84 -2.07 3.97
CA ALA A 263 34.10 -1.32 4.17
C ALA A 263 34.15 -0.63 5.54
N ILE A 264 33.03 -0.04 5.98
CA ILE A 264 32.91 0.57 7.32
C ILE A 264 33.10 -0.48 8.42
N ILE A 265 32.41 -1.63 8.32
CA ILE A 265 32.53 -2.73 9.30
C ILE A 265 33.98 -3.24 9.36
N VAL A 266 34.60 -3.48 8.21
CA VAL A 266 36.02 -3.92 8.14
C VAL A 266 36.95 -2.87 8.75
N GLY A 267 36.69 -1.58 8.49
CA GLY A 267 37.42 -0.47 9.09
C GLY A 267 37.34 -0.46 10.63
N PHE A 268 36.15 -0.61 11.21
CA PHE A 268 35.96 -0.70 12.65
C PHE A 268 36.67 -1.93 13.25
N LEU A 269 36.59 -3.08 12.58
CA LEU A 269 37.28 -4.29 13.02
C LEU A 269 38.80 -4.10 13.02
N ALA A 270 39.35 -3.48 11.97
CA ALA A 270 40.79 -3.18 11.89
C ALA A 270 41.27 -2.25 13.02
N VAL A 271 40.52 -1.18 13.31
CA VAL A 271 40.78 -0.27 14.43
C VAL A 271 40.70 -1.01 15.76
N TYR A 272 39.70 -1.84 15.95
CA TYR A 272 39.54 -2.64 17.17
C TYR A 272 40.74 -3.58 17.40
N VAL A 273 41.15 -4.30 16.34
CA VAL A 273 42.34 -5.17 16.39
C VAL A 273 43.61 -4.37 16.70
N ALA A 274 43.80 -3.21 16.08
CA ALA A 274 44.94 -2.34 16.34
C ALA A 274 44.99 -1.90 17.83
N ILE A 275 43.85 -1.54 18.41
CA ILE A 275 43.77 -1.17 19.84
C ILE A 275 44.13 -2.35 20.73
N ILE A 276 43.70 -3.57 20.42
CA ILE A 276 44.07 -4.77 21.20
C ILE A 276 45.57 -5.03 21.12
N LEU A 277 46.15 -4.95 19.91
CA LEU A 277 47.59 -5.16 19.69
C LEU A 277 48.42 -4.10 20.43
N TYR A 278 47.98 -2.83 20.36
CA TYR A 278 48.62 -1.74 21.09
C TYR A 278 48.60 -1.96 22.61
N LYS A 279 47.44 -2.31 23.17
CA LYS A 279 47.29 -2.63 24.60
C LYS A 279 48.16 -3.83 25.03
N ARG A 280 48.24 -4.87 24.19
CA ARG A 280 49.12 -6.03 24.44
C ARG A 280 50.61 -5.63 24.40
N HIS A 281 51.00 -4.78 23.45
CA HIS A 281 52.40 -4.32 23.35
C HIS A 281 52.77 -3.43 24.52
N LYS A 282 51.91 -2.50 24.94
CA LYS A 282 52.12 -1.64 26.10
C LYS A 282 52.29 -2.48 27.38
N ARG A 283 51.44 -3.49 27.60
CA ARG A 283 51.49 -4.39 28.75
C ARG A 283 52.77 -5.23 28.80
N LYS A 284 53.32 -5.63 27.66
CA LYS A 284 54.64 -6.32 27.58
C LYS A 284 55.78 -5.41 27.92
N ARG A 285 55.71 -4.09 27.61
CA ARG A 285 56.73 -3.11 28.00
C ARG A 285 56.73 -2.73 29.47
N GLU A 286 55.59 -2.81 30.12
CA GLU A 286 55.44 -2.51 31.56
C GLU A 286 55.85 -3.69 32.46
N LEU A 287 55.98 -4.91 31.88
CA LEU A 287 56.40 -6.15 32.58
C LEU A 287 57.85 -6.56 32.32
N ALA A 288 58.57 -5.83 31.46
CA ALA A 288 59.98 -5.97 31.18
C ALA A 288 60.79 -4.87 31.85
#